data_8fa4af29b5070931e4994469dcffd950
#
_entry.id   8fa4af29b5070931e4994469dcffd950
#
_cell.length_a   1.000
_cell.length_b   1.000
_cell.length_c   1.000
_cell.angle_alpha   90.00
_cell.angle_beta   90.00
_cell.angle_gamma   90.00
#
_symmetry.space_group_name_H-M   'P 1'
#
loop_
_entity.id
_entity.type
_entity.pdbx_description
1 polymer ?
#
loop_
_entity_poly.entity_id
_entity_poly.type
_entity_poly.pdbx_seq_one_letter_code
_entity_poly.pdbx_strand_id
1 'polypeptide(L)'
;MADRRLHPAIDTDSTGKRVYKGKIYAGLRSALRFGLTHRWSFVFTMIGLLLLSAFGYPYMRQGFFPDMVYDQLYMEYKLPEGNNHTRVAQDLKEIETYLKGRKEITHVTTSIGGTPGRYNLVRSVANPSLSYGELIIDFTSPETLVEHIDEIQAYLSQAYPDAYIKLKRYNLMFKKYPIEAQFLGPDPAVLHQLADSARTIMEIHQKSALSPPTGNLRFLY
;
A
#
# COMPACT_ATOMS: atom_id res chain seq x y z
N MET A 1 25.57 4.07 -52.42
CA MET A 1 25.00 5.41 -52.28
C MET A 1 24.83 5.69 -50.79
N ALA A 2 25.75 6.44 -50.19
CA ALA A 2 25.75 6.72 -48.78
C ALA A 2 24.96 8.02 -48.51
N ASP A 3 23.90 7.89 -47.76
CA ASP A 3 23.06 9.02 -47.35
C ASP A 3 23.83 9.86 -46.32
N ARG A 4 24.37 10.96 -46.79
CA ARG A 4 25.10 11.96 -46.01
C ARG A 4 24.07 12.85 -45.33
N ARG A 5 23.53 12.43 -44.20
CA ARG A 5 22.72 13.34 -43.37
C ARG A 5 23.61 14.45 -42.84
N LEU A 6 23.36 15.62 -43.36
CA LEU A 6 23.99 16.87 -43.04
C LEU A 6 23.89 17.14 -41.52
N HIS A 7 24.98 17.02 -40.82
CA HIS A 7 25.12 17.69 -39.54
C HIS A 7 25.03 19.20 -39.78
N PRO A 8 24.19 19.95 -39.04
CA PRO A 8 24.18 21.41 -39.17
C PRO A 8 25.60 21.93 -38.95
N ALA A 9 26.06 22.76 -39.89
CA ALA A 9 27.39 23.34 -39.82
C ALA A 9 27.58 24.04 -38.49
N ILE A 10 28.57 23.63 -37.75
CA ILE A 10 28.98 24.26 -36.50
C ILE A 10 29.68 25.53 -36.88
N ASP A 11 28.99 26.68 -36.76
CA ASP A 11 29.54 27.99 -37.02
C ASP A 11 30.56 28.30 -35.90
N THR A 12 31.84 28.21 -36.27
CA THR A 12 32.96 28.54 -35.39
C THR A 12 33.34 29.97 -35.63
N ASP A 13 33.25 30.84 -34.61
CA ASP A 13 33.81 32.18 -34.66
C ASP A 13 35.30 32.16 -34.88
N SER A 14 35.89 33.26 -35.39
CA SER A 14 37.30 33.43 -35.70
C SER A 14 38.29 33.13 -34.54
N THR A 15 37.76 32.87 -33.35
CA THR A 15 38.48 32.49 -32.12
C THR A 15 38.36 30.99 -31.79
N GLY A 16 37.82 30.16 -32.70
CA GLY A 16 37.67 28.70 -32.46
C GLY A 16 36.62 28.28 -31.46
N LYS A 17 35.82 29.19 -30.90
CA LYS A 17 34.74 28.92 -29.93
C LYS A 17 33.44 28.61 -30.65
N ARG A 18 32.84 27.46 -30.33
CA ARG A 18 31.49 27.08 -30.82
C ARG A 18 30.45 28.07 -30.30
N VAL A 19 29.84 28.82 -31.21
CA VAL A 19 28.74 29.76 -30.84
C VAL A 19 27.41 29.08 -31.07
N TYR A 20 26.76 28.70 -29.98
CA TYR A 20 25.40 28.17 -30.03
C TYR A 20 24.40 29.33 -30.21
N LYS A 21 23.81 29.42 -31.38
CA LYS A 21 22.78 30.41 -31.74
C LYS A 21 21.39 29.75 -31.65
N GLY A 22 20.70 29.89 -30.52
CA GLY A 22 19.33 29.42 -30.36
C GLY A 22 18.58 30.18 -29.28
N LYS A 23 17.27 30.33 -29.42
CA LYS A 23 16.41 31.01 -28.42
C LYS A 23 16.54 30.40 -27.01
N ILE A 24 16.68 29.08 -26.95
CA ILE A 24 16.87 28.36 -25.68
C ILE A 24 18.23 28.73 -25.06
N TYR A 25 19.28 28.84 -25.87
CA TYR A 25 20.62 29.21 -25.40
C TYR A 25 20.70 30.66 -24.95
N ALA A 26 19.99 31.55 -25.65
CA ALA A 26 19.87 32.96 -25.24
C ALA A 26 19.14 33.08 -23.89
N GLY A 27 18.08 32.32 -23.69
CA GLY A 27 17.33 32.26 -22.41
C GLY A 27 18.21 31.72 -21.28
N LEU A 28 18.94 30.63 -21.51
CA LEU A 28 19.88 30.05 -20.53
C LEU A 28 20.99 31.04 -20.15
N ARG A 29 21.57 31.72 -21.16
CA ARG A 29 22.61 32.76 -20.91
C ARG A 29 22.06 33.93 -20.10
N SER A 30 20.82 34.37 -20.37
CA SER A 30 20.17 35.44 -19.61
C SER A 30 19.93 35.00 -18.16
N ALA A 31 19.43 33.80 -17.93
CA ALA A 31 19.21 33.23 -16.60
C ALA A 31 20.52 33.09 -15.80
N LEU A 32 21.59 32.62 -16.46
CA LEU A 32 22.91 32.51 -15.84
C LEU A 32 23.49 33.88 -15.47
N ARG A 33 23.37 34.87 -16.37
CA ARG A 33 23.82 36.25 -16.07
C ARG A 33 23.02 36.83 -14.91
N PHE A 34 21.70 36.68 -14.90
CA PHE A 34 20.87 37.15 -13.78
C PHE A 34 21.29 36.49 -12.45
N GLY A 35 21.49 35.18 -12.43
CA GLY A 35 21.96 34.44 -11.24
C GLY A 35 23.33 34.91 -10.74
N LEU A 36 24.29 35.18 -11.65
CA LEU A 36 25.61 35.67 -11.30
C LEU A 36 25.58 37.12 -10.83
N THR A 37 24.74 37.96 -11.42
CA THR A 37 24.64 39.38 -11.05
C THR A 37 23.93 39.57 -9.72
N HIS A 38 22.90 38.75 -9.46
CA HIS A 38 22.07 38.83 -8.25
C HIS A 38 22.22 37.54 -7.40
N ARG A 39 23.48 37.23 -7.06
CA ARG A 39 23.84 35.98 -6.34
C ARG A 39 23.02 35.74 -5.08
N TRP A 40 22.73 36.74 -4.28
CA TRP A 40 21.94 36.60 -3.06
C TRP A 40 20.44 36.33 -3.38
N SER A 41 19.90 36.99 -4.35
CA SER A 41 18.51 36.74 -4.80
C SER A 41 18.35 35.30 -5.31
N PHE A 42 19.32 34.80 -6.05
CA PHE A 42 19.33 33.40 -6.52
C PHE A 42 19.38 32.41 -5.35
N VAL A 43 20.26 32.66 -4.36
CA VAL A 43 20.35 31.81 -3.17
C VAL A 43 19.05 31.83 -2.37
N PHE A 44 18.45 32.98 -2.13
CA PHE A 44 17.16 33.07 -1.43
C PHE A 44 16.02 32.39 -2.19
N THR A 45 16.00 32.46 -3.51
CA THR A 45 15.02 31.76 -4.34
C THR A 45 15.19 30.25 -4.21
N MET A 46 16.42 29.74 -4.24
CA MET A 46 16.72 28.32 -4.06
C MET A 46 16.32 27.81 -2.66
N ILE A 47 16.65 28.56 -1.63
CA ILE A 47 16.24 28.26 -0.25
C ILE A 47 14.71 28.29 -0.13
N GLY A 48 14.04 29.28 -0.72
CA GLY A 48 12.60 29.37 -0.70
C GLY A 48 11.90 28.18 -1.40
N LEU A 49 12.41 27.76 -2.55
CA LEU A 49 11.93 26.55 -3.24
C LEU A 49 12.15 25.27 -2.41
N LEU A 50 13.30 25.17 -1.75
CA LEU A 50 13.60 24.02 -0.89
C LEU A 50 12.65 23.96 0.32
N LEU A 51 12.41 25.10 0.97
CA LEU A 51 11.45 25.19 2.07
C LEU A 51 10.02 24.88 1.60
N LEU A 52 9.61 25.41 0.44
CA LEU A 52 8.31 25.15 -0.15
C LEU A 52 8.15 23.64 -0.43
N SER A 53 9.17 23.00 -0.96
CA SER A 53 9.20 21.55 -1.19
C SER A 53 9.10 20.76 0.13
N ALA A 54 9.83 21.19 1.16
CA ALA A 54 9.78 20.54 2.47
C ALA A 54 8.40 20.67 3.12
N PHE A 55 7.72 21.81 2.98
CA PHE A 55 6.35 21.99 3.43
C PHE A 55 5.33 21.18 2.63
N GLY A 56 5.56 20.96 1.34
CA GLY A 56 4.71 20.14 0.48
C GLY A 56 4.86 18.64 0.72
N TYR A 57 6.00 18.19 1.27
CA TYR A 57 6.30 16.78 1.45
C TYR A 57 5.27 15.99 2.29
N PRO A 58 4.77 16.48 3.44
CA PRO A 58 3.78 15.76 4.24
C PRO A 58 2.42 15.57 3.55
N TYR A 59 2.09 16.41 2.55
CA TYR A 59 0.83 16.30 1.79
C TYR A 59 0.91 15.25 0.68
N MET A 60 2.10 14.75 0.36
CA MET A 60 2.27 13.67 -0.61
C MET A 60 1.97 12.33 0.05
N ARG A 61 1.14 11.50 -0.59
CA ARG A 61 0.91 10.12 -0.15
C ARG A 61 2.22 9.35 -0.20
N GLN A 62 2.71 9.00 0.98
CA GLN A 62 3.94 8.25 1.13
C GLN A 62 3.62 6.76 1.05
N GLY A 63 3.98 6.13 -0.06
CA GLY A 63 3.84 4.70 -0.26
C GLY A 63 4.48 4.32 -1.59
N PHE A 64 5.32 3.29 -1.58
CA PHE A 64 5.94 2.81 -2.83
C PHE A 64 4.88 2.25 -3.79
N PHE A 65 3.83 1.63 -3.23
CA PHE A 65 2.62 1.23 -3.95
C PHE A 65 1.41 1.61 -3.10
N PRO A 66 0.70 2.69 -3.45
CA PRO A 66 -0.56 3.03 -2.78
C PRO A 66 -1.63 1.98 -3.07
N ASP A 67 -2.62 1.86 -2.19
CA ASP A 67 -3.79 1.05 -2.45
C ASP A 67 -4.48 1.49 -3.73
N MET A 68 -4.95 0.52 -4.49
CA MET A 68 -5.68 0.80 -5.72
C MET A 68 -7.00 1.50 -5.40
N VAL A 69 -7.37 2.44 -6.28
CA VAL A 69 -8.67 3.12 -6.20
C VAL A 69 -9.71 2.19 -6.83
N TYR A 70 -10.20 1.24 -6.03
CA TYR A 70 -11.28 0.33 -6.38
C TYR A 70 -12.47 0.54 -5.44
N ASP A 71 -13.65 0.31 -5.96
CA ASP A 71 -14.91 0.22 -5.23
C ASP A 71 -15.11 -1.13 -4.55
N GLN A 72 -14.19 -2.06 -4.73
CA GLN A 72 -14.19 -3.43 -4.20
C GLN A 72 -13.09 -3.62 -3.16
N LEU A 73 -13.42 -4.35 -2.11
CA LEU A 73 -12.46 -4.89 -1.15
C LEU A 73 -12.71 -6.38 -0.89
N TYR A 74 -11.77 -7.04 -0.24
CA TYR A 74 -11.97 -8.39 0.25
C TYR A 74 -11.77 -8.47 1.76
N MET A 75 -12.59 -9.31 2.40
CA MET A 75 -12.50 -9.61 3.82
C MET A 75 -11.99 -11.03 4.02
N GLU A 76 -10.91 -11.17 4.73
CA GLU A 76 -10.42 -12.48 5.18
C GLU A 76 -11.04 -12.80 6.54
N TYR A 77 -11.62 -14.00 6.65
CA TYR A 77 -12.15 -14.57 7.87
C TYR A 77 -11.40 -15.86 8.18
N LYS A 78 -10.82 -15.98 9.37
CA LYS A 78 -10.11 -17.18 9.78
C LYS A 78 -10.38 -17.48 11.25
N LEU A 79 -10.84 -18.72 11.53
CA LEU A 79 -10.91 -19.28 12.87
C LEU A 79 -9.58 -19.99 13.22
N PRO A 80 -9.30 -20.22 14.52
CA PRO A 80 -8.24 -21.13 14.93
C PRO A 80 -8.36 -22.50 14.26
N GLU A 81 -7.23 -23.14 13.99
CA GLU A 81 -7.21 -24.46 13.35
C GLU A 81 -7.93 -25.50 14.20
N GLY A 82 -8.63 -26.43 13.57
CA GLY A 82 -9.47 -27.42 14.23
C GLY A 82 -10.96 -27.07 14.27
N ASN A 83 -11.38 -25.90 13.85
CA ASN A 83 -12.79 -25.54 13.71
C ASN A 83 -13.41 -26.09 12.44
N ASN A 84 -14.71 -26.39 12.51
CA ASN A 84 -15.47 -26.96 11.40
C ASN A 84 -15.88 -25.87 10.41
N HIS A 85 -15.87 -26.19 9.10
CA HIS A 85 -16.34 -25.33 8.04
C HIS A 85 -17.80 -24.88 8.21
N THR A 86 -18.63 -25.65 8.95
CA THR A 86 -20.03 -25.31 9.23
C THR A 86 -20.13 -24.02 10.06
N ARG A 87 -19.26 -23.84 11.06
CA ARG A 87 -19.21 -22.59 11.85
C ARG A 87 -18.77 -21.42 10.97
N VAL A 88 -17.73 -21.63 10.16
CA VAL A 88 -17.28 -20.60 9.20
C VAL A 88 -18.40 -20.18 8.27
N ALA A 89 -19.15 -21.15 7.73
CA ALA A 89 -20.28 -20.87 6.84
C ALA A 89 -21.42 -20.10 7.52
N GLN A 90 -21.69 -20.43 8.78
CA GLN A 90 -22.72 -19.75 9.57
C GLN A 90 -22.32 -18.32 9.86
N ASP A 91 -21.10 -18.10 10.40
CA ASP A 91 -20.62 -16.78 10.74
C ASP A 91 -20.54 -15.87 9.48
N LEU A 92 -20.05 -16.41 8.36
CA LEU A 92 -19.99 -15.68 7.09
C LEU A 92 -21.38 -15.32 6.55
N LYS A 93 -22.38 -16.18 6.74
CA LYS A 93 -23.76 -15.89 6.34
C LYS A 93 -24.36 -14.75 7.17
N GLU A 94 -24.07 -14.72 8.47
CA GLU A 94 -24.49 -13.63 9.35
C GLU A 94 -23.82 -12.31 8.95
N ILE A 95 -22.50 -12.33 8.70
CA ILE A 95 -21.73 -11.17 8.21
C ILE A 95 -22.26 -10.70 6.85
N GLU A 96 -22.54 -11.61 5.94
CA GLU A 96 -23.12 -11.29 4.63
C GLU A 96 -24.46 -10.59 4.76
N THR A 97 -25.31 -11.08 5.68
CA THR A 97 -26.64 -10.49 5.95
C THR A 97 -26.51 -9.09 6.52
N TYR A 98 -25.57 -8.87 7.45
CA TYR A 98 -25.26 -7.56 8.00
C TYR A 98 -24.77 -6.59 6.90
N LEU A 99 -23.84 -7.03 6.06
CA LEU A 99 -23.28 -6.21 4.99
C LEU A 99 -24.32 -5.84 3.93
N LYS A 100 -25.17 -6.79 3.53
CA LYS A 100 -26.26 -6.54 2.57
C LYS A 100 -27.34 -5.58 3.09
N GLY A 101 -27.45 -5.42 4.39
CA GLY A 101 -28.33 -4.42 5.01
C GLY A 101 -27.84 -2.99 4.90
N ARG A 102 -26.60 -2.75 4.50
CA ARG A 102 -25.99 -1.44 4.36
C ARG A 102 -26.22 -0.88 2.96
N LYS A 103 -26.59 0.40 2.89
CA LYS A 103 -26.91 1.08 1.61
C LYS A 103 -25.68 1.33 0.74
N GLU A 104 -24.52 1.39 1.37
CA GLU A 104 -23.22 1.66 0.74
C GLU A 104 -22.68 0.46 -0.02
N ILE A 105 -23.20 -0.75 0.27
CA ILE A 105 -22.75 -2.02 -0.29
C ILE A 105 -23.72 -2.46 -1.38
N THR A 106 -23.19 -2.71 -2.57
CA THR A 106 -23.96 -3.12 -3.75
C THR A 106 -24.00 -4.63 -3.92
N HIS A 107 -22.87 -5.28 -3.63
CA HIS A 107 -22.74 -6.73 -3.80
C HIS A 107 -21.85 -7.36 -2.74
N VAL A 108 -22.16 -8.57 -2.35
CA VAL A 108 -21.33 -9.38 -1.44
C VAL A 108 -21.27 -10.79 -1.99
N THR A 109 -20.06 -11.29 -2.20
CA THR A 109 -19.81 -12.67 -2.66
C THR A 109 -19.03 -13.41 -1.60
N THR A 110 -19.54 -14.56 -1.15
CA THR A 110 -18.94 -15.37 -0.09
C THR A 110 -18.27 -16.61 -0.66
N SER A 111 -17.05 -16.89 -0.20
CA SER A 111 -16.29 -18.11 -0.49
C SER A 111 -15.89 -18.79 0.80
N ILE A 112 -16.10 -20.13 0.88
CA ILE A 112 -15.80 -20.92 2.07
C ILE A 112 -14.69 -21.91 1.73
N GLY A 113 -13.74 -22.08 2.64
CA GLY A 113 -12.65 -23.03 2.51
C GLY A 113 -11.46 -22.56 1.68
N GLY A 114 -11.56 -21.42 1.02
CA GLY A 114 -10.46 -20.87 0.21
C GLY A 114 -10.84 -19.59 -0.49
N THR A 115 -9.84 -18.99 -1.13
CA THR A 115 -10.06 -17.84 -2.02
C THR A 115 -10.79 -18.31 -3.28
N PRO A 116 -11.77 -17.54 -3.78
CA PRO A 116 -12.34 -17.78 -5.11
C PRO A 116 -11.27 -17.90 -6.17
N GLY A 117 -11.55 -18.59 -7.28
CA GLY A 117 -10.62 -18.65 -8.41
C GLY A 117 -10.11 -17.27 -8.78
N ARG A 118 -8.93 -17.19 -9.41
CA ARG A 118 -8.22 -15.92 -9.66
C ARG A 118 -9.12 -14.90 -10.39
N TYR A 119 -9.81 -14.08 -9.62
CA TYR A 119 -10.66 -13.00 -10.12
C TYR A 119 -9.92 -11.65 -10.16
N ASN A 120 -8.79 -11.53 -9.46
CA ASN A 120 -7.97 -10.35 -9.44
C ASN A 120 -6.47 -10.72 -9.47
N LEU A 121 -5.69 -10.07 -10.36
CA LEU A 121 -4.28 -10.36 -10.53
C LEU A 121 -3.40 -9.84 -9.38
N VAL A 122 -3.86 -8.81 -8.67
CA VAL A 122 -3.11 -8.14 -7.59
C VAL A 122 -3.38 -8.72 -6.21
N ARG A 123 -3.90 -9.95 -6.18
CA ARG A 123 -4.20 -10.64 -4.94
C ARG A 123 -3.44 -11.97 -4.80
N SER A 124 -2.87 -12.19 -3.63
CA SER A 124 -2.35 -13.50 -3.27
C SER A 124 -3.50 -14.44 -2.87
N VAL A 125 -3.52 -15.64 -3.42
CA VAL A 125 -4.49 -16.68 -3.07
C VAL A 125 -4.13 -17.25 -1.69
N ALA A 126 -5.12 -17.34 -0.79
CA ALA A 126 -4.93 -18.01 0.49
C ALA A 126 -4.88 -19.52 0.30
N ASN A 127 -4.11 -20.20 1.13
CA ASN A 127 -4.12 -21.66 1.16
C ASN A 127 -5.50 -22.18 1.59
N PRO A 128 -6.05 -23.19 0.94
CA PRO A 128 -7.31 -23.81 1.35
C PRO A 128 -7.25 -24.29 2.80
N SER A 129 -8.28 -23.97 3.59
CA SER A 129 -8.44 -24.44 4.97
C SER A 129 -9.90 -24.50 5.36
N LEU A 130 -10.28 -25.51 6.13
CA LEU A 130 -11.63 -25.66 6.65
C LEU A 130 -12.03 -24.54 7.62
N SER A 131 -11.04 -23.87 8.22
CA SER A 131 -11.23 -22.75 9.15
C SER A 131 -11.15 -21.39 8.45
N TYR A 132 -11.12 -21.34 7.12
CA TYR A 132 -10.99 -20.12 6.33
C TYR A 132 -12.22 -19.83 5.49
N GLY A 133 -12.52 -18.56 5.37
CA GLY A 133 -13.50 -18.06 4.41
C GLY A 133 -13.19 -16.63 4.01
N GLU A 134 -13.87 -16.18 2.99
CA GLU A 134 -13.61 -14.89 2.38
C GLU A 134 -14.87 -14.30 1.79
N LEU A 135 -15.01 -12.98 2.00
CA LEU A 135 -16.02 -12.19 1.33
C LEU A 135 -15.37 -11.17 0.41
N ILE A 136 -15.95 -11.04 -0.79
CA ILE A 136 -15.68 -9.94 -1.71
C ILE A 136 -16.85 -8.99 -1.56
N ILE A 137 -16.57 -7.71 -1.32
CA ILE A 137 -17.56 -6.69 -0.99
C ILE A 137 -17.39 -5.55 -1.99
N ASP A 138 -18.44 -5.27 -2.74
CA ASP A 138 -18.50 -4.17 -3.69
C ASP A 138 -19.26 -3.00 -3.08
N PHE A 139 -18.65 -1.83 -3.09
CA PHE A 139 -19.22 -0.58 -2.61
C PHE A 139 -19.78 0.24 -3.77
N THR A 140 -20.60 1.23 -3.45
CA THR A 140 -21.16 2.15 -4.44
C THR A 140 -20.08 3.04 -5.07
N SER A 141 -19.04 3.39 -4.31
CA SER A 141 -17.90 4.16 -4.80
C SER A 141 -16.63 3.91 -3.96
N PRO A 142 -15.43 4.17 -4.51
CA PRO A 142 -14.18 4.05 -3.77
C PRO A 142 -14.09 4.98 -2.55
N GLU A 143 -14.70 6.16 -2.61
CA GLU A 143 -14.73 7.14 -1.51
C GLU A 143 -15.54 6.59 -0.34
N THR A 144 -16.74 6.06 -0.64
CA THR A 144 -17.62 5.43 0.35
C THR A 144 -16.95 4.23 1.02
N LEU A 145 -16.17 3.45 0.27
CA LEU A 145 -15.38 2.35 0.81
C LEU A 145 -14.38 2.86 1.85
N VAL A 146 -13.61 3.91 1.52
CA VAL A 146 -12.59 4.45 2.43
C VAL A 146 -13.21 5.02 3.70
N GLU A 147 -14.38 5.64 3.59
CA GLU A 147 -15.09 6.25 4.71
C GLU A 147 -15.59 5.20 5.72
N HIS A 148 -16.09 4.07 5.24
CA HIS A 148 -16.77 3.07 6.09
C HIS A 148 -15.91 1.85 6.47
N ILE A 149 -14.73 1.66 5.86
CA ILE A 149 -13.91 0.46 6.09
C ILE A 149 -13.50 0.28 7.55
N ASP A 150 -13.13 1.36 8.25
CA ASP A 150 -12.66 1.30 9.62
C ASP A 150 -13.81 1.01 10.59
N GLU A 151 -14.99 1.59 10.36
CA GLU A 151 -16.20 1.33 11.13
C GLU A 151 -16.62 -0.14 11.03
N ILE A 152 -16.70 -0.67 9.79
CA ILE A 152 -17.06 -2.06 9.54
C ILE A 152 -16.02 -3.01 10.15
N GLN A 153 -14.73 -2.69 10.02
CA GLN A 153 -13.66 -3.48 10.61
C GLN A 153 -13.78 -3.54 12.14
N ALA A 154 -14.03 -2.40 12.79
CA ALA A 154 -14.18 -2.33 14.23
C ALA A 154 -15.39 -3.13 14.72
N TYR A 155 -16.54 -2.98 14.07
CA TYR A 155 -17.75 -3.73 14.40
C TYR A 155 -17.54 -5.24 14.29
N LEU A 156 -17.00 -5.71 13.17
CA LEU A 156 -16.81 -7.14 12.95
C LEU A 156 -15.76 -7.74 13.89
N SER A 157 -14.71 -7.01 14.23
CA SER A 157 -13.70 -7.46 15.18
C SER A 157 -14.26 -7.58 16.61
N GLN A 158 -15.25 -6.74 16.96
CA GLN A 158 -15.93 -6.80 18.25
C GLN A 158 -16.98 -7.90 18.30
N ALA A 159 -17.71 -8.11 17.21
CA ALA A 159 -18.76 -9.12 17.11
C ALA A 159 -18.21 -10.56 17.09
N TYR A 160 -17.02 -10.76 16.54
CA TYR A 160 -16.38 -12.07 16.38
C TYR A 160 -14.96 -12.08 16.99
N PRO A 161 -14.82 -12.00 18.33
CA PRO A 161 -13.51 -11.89 18.99
C PRO A 161 -12.60 -13.12 18.81
N ASP A 162 -13.20 -14.29 18.57
CA ASP A 162 -12.48 -15.56 18.34
C ASP A 162 -11.95 -15.70 16.91
N ALA A 163 -12.41 -14.86 15.99
CA ALA A 163 -12.06 -14.93 14.58
C ALA A 163 -11.04 -13.85 14.21
N TYR A 164 -10.10 -14.21 13.38
CA TYR A 164 -9.30 -13.21 12.68
C TYR A 164 -10.11 -12.68 11.49
N ILE A 165 -10.52 -11.41 11.59
CA ILE A 165 -11.24 -10.72 10.53
C ILE A 165 -10.41 -9.53 10.05
N LYS A 166 -10.16 -9.44 8.75
CA LYS A 166 -9.43 -8.32 8.18
C LYS A 166 -10.01 -7.91 6.84
N LEU A 167 -10.49 -6.66 6.77
CA LEU A 167 -10.85 -6.01 5.52
C LEU A 167 -9.57 -5.50 4.85
N LYS A 168 -9.39 -5.81 3.58
CA LYS A 168 -8.20 -5.46 2.81
C LYS A 168 -8.56 -4.85 1.47
N ARG A 169 -7.91 -3.75 1.14
CA ARG A 169 -7.96 -3.15 -0.18
C ARG A 169 -6.95 -3.82 -1.10
N TYR A 170 -7.22 -3.78 -2.39
CA TYR A 170 -6.27 -4.29 -3.37
C TYR A 170 -5.04 -3.41 -3.44
N ASN A 171 -3.87 -4.03 -3.41
CA ASN A 171 -2.58 -3.37 -3.47
C ASN A 171 -1.63 -4.18 -4.37
N LEU A 172 -0.82 -3.49 -5.18
CA LEU A 172 0.17 -4.12 -6.06
C LEU A 172 1.28 -4.85 -5.29
N MET A 173 1.53 -4.49 -4.03
CA MET A 173 2.39 -5.26 -3.16
C MET A 173 1.61 -6.39 -2.50
N PHE A 174 1.95 -7.62 -2.86
CA PHE A 174 1.41 -8.86 -2.26
C PHE A 174 1.86 -9.07 -0.81
N LYS A 175 1.86 -8.02 0.02
CA LYS A 175 2.20 -8.16 1.43
C LYS A 175 1.03 -8.79 2.18
N LYS A 176 1.24 -10.01 2.65
CA LYS A 176 0.26 -10.71 3.47
C LYS A 176 0.06 -10.00 4.82
N TYR A 177 1.15 -9.49 5.39
CA TYR A 177 1.18 -8.76 6.64
C TYR A 177 2.03 -7.50 6.51
N PRO A 178 1.66 -6.37 7.15
CA PRO A 178 2.44 -5.13 7.11
C PRO A 178 3.80 -5.25 7.82
N ILE A 179 3.86 -6.06 8.87
CA ILE A 179 5.08 -6.33 9.63
C ILE A 179 5.20 -7.86 9.79
N GLU A 180 6.36 -8.40 9.44
CA GLU A 180 6.68 -9.81 9.60
C GLU A 180 8.06 -9.93 10.26
N ALA A 181 8.11 -10.61 11.41
CA ALA A 181 9.36 -10.95 12.09
C ALA A 181 9.63 -12.44 11.92
N GLN A 182 10.81 -12.77 11.38
CA GLN A 182 11.24 -14.16 11.20
C GLN A 182 12.36 -14.48 12.18
N PHE A 183 12.19 -15.57 12.93
CA PHE A 183 13.20 -16.11 13.81
C PHE A 183 13.70 -17.43 13.24
N LEU A 184 15.01 -17.54 13.05
CA LEU A 184 15.68 -18.71 12.49
C LEU A 184 16.66 -19.26 13.54
N GLY A 185 16.60 -20.53 13.81
CA GLY A 185 17.51 -21.19 14.77
C GLY A 185 17.31 -22.69 14.85
N PRO A 186 18.27 -23.42 15.43
CA PRO A 186 18.22 -24.89 15.52
C PRO A 186 17.30 -25.39 16.63
N ASP A 187 16.94 -24.54 17.62
CA ASP A 187 16.18 -24.99 18.80
C ASP A 187 14.73 -24.40 18.74
N PRO A 188 13.71 -25.25 18.55
CA PRO A 188 12.32 -24.83 18.50
C PRO A 188 11.83 -24.17 19.81
N ALA A 189 12.31 -24.61 20.97
CA ALA A 189 11.86 -24.06 22.25
C ALA A 189 12.31 -22.61 22.42
N VAL A 190 13.54 -22.29 22.02
CA VAL A 190 14.06 -20.92 22.01
C VAL A 190 13.31 -20.05 21.00
N LEU A 191 12.98 -20.59 19.82
CA LEU A 191 12.23 -19.89 18.81
C LEU A 191 10.81 -19.54 19.30
N HIS A 192 10.13 -20.43 20.01
CA HIS A 192 8.83 -20.15 20.61
C HIS A 192 8.91 -19.04 21.65
N GLN A 193 9.91 -19.07 22.54
CA GLN A 193 10.09 -18.01 23.55
C GLN A 193 10.36 -16.63 22.91
N LEU A 194 11.19 -16.59 21.86
CA LEU A 194 11.46 -15.35 21.12
C LEU A 194 10.21 -14.83 20.43
N ALA A 195 9.41 -15.71 19.86
CA ALA A 195 8.15 -15.33 19.20
C ALA A 195 7.12 -14.79 20.19
N ASP A 196 6.97 -15.42 21.36
CA ASP A 196 6.05 -14.95 22.40
C ASP A 196 6.51 -13.60 22.97
N SER A 197 7.81 -13.42 23.14
CA SER A 197 8.39 -12.14 23.56
C SER A 197 8.12 -11.03 22.53
N ALA A 198 8.34 -11.30 21.25
CA ALA A 198 8.06 -10.37 20.17
C ALA A 198 6.57 -10.04 20.07
N ARG A 199 5.70 -11.03 20.26
CA ARG A 199 4.24 -10.85 20.30
C ARG A 199 3.83 -9.91 21.44
N THR A 200 4.35 -10.14 22.63
CA THR A 200 4.06 -9.28 23.79
C THR A 200 4.50 -7.82 23.54
N ILE A 201 5.68 -7.61 22.95
CA ILE A 201 6.16 -6.26 22.62
C ILE A 201 5.25 -5.60 21.57
N MET A 202 4.83 -6.33 20.55
CA MET A 202 3.92 -5.81 19.53
C MET A 202 2.55 -5.45 20.14
N GLU A 203 2.00 -6.27 21.01
CA GLU A 203 0.71 -6.02 21.69
C GLU A 203 0.76 -4.78 22.58
N ILE A 204 1.88 -4.55 23.28
CA ILE A 204 2.07 -3.35 24.10
C ILE A 204 2.09 -2.09 23.22
N HIS A 205 2.86 -2.09 22.14
CA HIS A 205 2.93 -0.97 21.21
C HIS A 205 1.63 -0.72 20.45
N GLN A 206 0.85 -1.75 20.22
CA GLN A 206 -0.42 -1.65 19.54
C GLN A 206 -1.53 -1.08 20.42
N LYS A 207 -1.58 -1.38 21.71
CA LYS A 207 -2.49 -0.75 22.67
C LYS A 207 -2.23 0.76 22.79
N SER A 208 -1.00 1.21 22.51
CA SER A 208 -0.65 2.65 22.47
C SER A 208 -0.98 3.35 21.14
N ALA A 209 -1.18 2.60 20.05
CA ALA A 209 -1.44 3.10 18.69
C ALA A 209 -2.75 2.54 18.14
N LEU A 210 -3.87 2.74 18.80
CA LEU A 210 -5.29 2.52 18.37
C LEU A 210 -5.55 1.75 17.04
N SER A 211 -4.71 0.77 16.70
CA SER A 211 -4.86 -0.09 15.51
C SER A 211 -4.81 -1.57 15.89
N PRO A 212 -5.74 -2.40 15.37
CA PRO A 212 -5.82 -3.81 15.73
C PRO A 212 -4.59 -4.64 15.33
N PRO A 213 -4.29 -5.76 16.03
CA PRO A 213 -3.09 -6.56 15.82
C PRO A 213 -3.06 -7.22 14.45
N THR A 214 -2.17 -6.76 13.60
CA THR A 214 -1.95 -7.33 12.26
C THR A 214 -0.59 -8.04 12.11
N GLY A 215 0.00 -8.45 13.22
CA GLY A 215 1.23 -9.25 13.19
C GLY A 215 0.92 -10.74 13.35
N ASN A 216 1.12 -11.55 12.32
CA ASN A 216 1.21 -13.00 12.43
C ASN A 216 2.68 -13.41 12.47
N LEU A 217 3.07 -14.09 13.54
CA LEU A 217 4.40 -14.69 13.65
C LEU A 217 4.39 -16.03 12.89
N ARG A 218 5.29 -16.18 11.94
CA ARG A 218 5.53 -17.43 11.20
C ARG A 218 6.77 -18.10 11.75
N PHE A 219 6.64 -19.36 12.11
CA PHE A 219 7.78 -20.21 12.42
C PHE A 219 8.17 -20.97 11.15
N LEU A 220 9.44 -20.91 10.76
CA LEU A 220 10.05 -21.79 9.77
C LEU A 220 10.98 -22.72 10.54
N TYR A 221 10.66 -24.01 10.52
CA TYR A 221 11.48 -25.08 11.06
C TYR A 221 12.50 -25.55 10.03
#